data_a2988cc23bfd2d91973465c31fb65e85
#
_entry.id   a2988cc23bfd2d91973465c31fb65e85
#
_cell.length_a   1.000
_cell.length_b   1.000
_cell.length_c   1.000
_cell.angle_alpha   90.00
_cell.angle_beta   90.00
_cell.angle_gamma   90.00
#
_symmetry.space_group_name_H-M   'P 1'
#
loop_
_entity.id
_entity.type
_entity.pdbx_description
1 polymer ?
#
loop_
_entity_poly.entity_id
_entity_poly.type
_entity_poly.pdbx_seq_one_letter_code
_entity_poly.pdbx_strand_id
1 'polypeptide(L)'
;MKTNHHSQQSSQIKRLFLGISLVSLLLIVALVCGGCDLTALDSDAKALPAEGTARVTYLDAAQADATLIQSDKGHAVLIDTGLKENADALVSKMRRLGVTKIDVLVLTHGHADHMGGAITIMEAFPVEKIYISPQARSANFYRKTLETIDKLKIPTEIPKFGSGFTVDDLNFTVIGPVDTAEQEKVNNSSIVLRMTHGNDAFLFPADAEKKEENDMMGAGATLTCDVLKVGHHGSKTSSSDDFLTLCGSRCKIAVISVGKDNEYGAPHDKTLKALNRHQMTVYRTDQNGDITVNSSGNGVTVTTEK
;
A
#
# COMPACT_ATOMS: atom_id res chain seq x y z
N MET A 1 -28.89 -71.52 -38.69
CA MET A 1 -29.18 -70.08 -38.47
C MET A 1 -29.70 -69.85 -37.07
N LYS A 2 -28.92 -69.94 -36.00
CA LYS A 2 -29.28 -69.55 -34.62
C LYS A 2 -28.01 -69.37 -33.81
N THR A 3 -27.19 -68.31 -34.06
CA THR A 3 -26.00 -68.03 -33.25
C THR A 3 -25.60 -66.56 -33.19
N ASN A 4 -26.40 -65.60 -33.65
CA ASN A 4 -26.02 -64.18 -33.67
C ASN A 4 -26.80 -63.23 -32.72
N HIS A 5 -27.76 -63.73 -31.93
CA HIS A 5 -28.53 -62.86 -31.03
C HIS A 5 -27.98 -62.69 -29.64
N HIS A 6 -27.11 -63.62 -29.15
CA HIS A 6 -26.57 -63.54 -27.78
C HIS A 6 -25.36 -62.62 -27.61
N SER A 7 -24.61 -62.37 -28.69
CA SER A 7 -23.38 -61.50 -28.60
C SER A 7 -23.72 -59.99 -28.56
N GLN A 8 -24.83 -59.58 -29.19
CA GLN A 8 -25.19 -58.13 -29.19
C GLN A 8 -25.81 -57.68 -27.86
N GLN A 9 -26.58 -58.52 -27.19
CA GLN A 9 -27.14 -58.18 -25.86
C GLN A 9 -26.08 -58.02 -24.79
N SER A 10 -25.03 -58.87 -24.77
CA SER A 10 -23.91 -58.77 -23.82
C SER A 10 -23.09 -57.51 -23.98
N SER A 11 -22.95 -57.01 -25.22
CA SER A 11 -22.17 -55.75 -25.47
C SER A 11 -22.94 -54.50 -25.08
N GLN A 12 -24.27 -54.50 -25.23
CA GLN A 12 -25.09 -53.36 -24.79
C GLN A 12 -25.20 -53.26 -23.27
N ILE A 13 -25.30 -54.39 -22.56
CA ILE A 13 -25.32 -54.40 -21.09
C ILE A 13 -23.99 -53.93 -20.52
N LYS A 14 -22.83 -54.35 -21.09
CA LYS A 14 -21.52 -53.86 -20.67
C LYS A 14 -21.33 -52.36 -20.89
N ARG A 15 -21.86 -51.79 -21.97
CA ARG A 15 -21.84 -50.34 -22.24
C ARG A 15 -22.72 -49.57 -21.26
N LEU A 16 -23.87 -50.12 -20.85
CA LEU A 16 -24.79 -49.51 -19.89
C LEU A 16 -24.16 -49.47 -18.47
N PHE A 17 -23.51 -50.57 -18.04
CA PHE A 17 -22.81 -50.59 -16.73
C PHE A 17 -21.55 -49.73 -16.70
N LEU A 18 -20.82 -49.59 -17.83
CA LEU A 18 -19.67 -48.70 -17.91
C LEU A 18 -20.09 -47.22 -17.88
N GLY A 19 -21.22 -46.87 -18.50
CA GLY A 19 -21.77 -45.50 -18.48
C GLY A 19 -22.25 -45.07 -17.09
N ILE A 20 -22.91 -45.99 -16.35
CA ILE A 20 -23.40 -45.74 -14.99
C ILE A 20 -22.22 -45.59 -14.02
N SER A 21 -21.14 -46.38 -14.19
CA SER A 21 -19.92 -46.26 -13.35
C SER A 21 -19.20 -44.93 -13.58
N LEU A 22 -19.12 -44.42 -14.83
CA LEU A 22 -18.48 -43.12 -15.13
C LEU A 22 -19.30 -41.94 -14.59
N VAL A 23 -20.62 -42.00 -14.72
CA VAL A 23 -21.50 -40.92 -14.20
C VAL A 23 -21.49 -40.90 -12.67
N SER A 24 -21.47 -42.06 -12.02
CA SER A 24 -21.36 -42.17 -10.56
C SER A 24 -20.00 -41.69 -10.06
N LEU A 25 -18.91 -41.96 -10.78
CA LEU A 25 -17.59 -41.46 -10.43
C LEU A 25 -17.46 -39.94 -10.60
N LEU A 26 -18.02 -39.36 -11.65
CA LEU A 26 -18.10 -37.90 -11.85
C LEU A 26 -18.96 -37.21 -10.80
N LEU A 27 -20.05 -37.83 -10.35
CA LEU A 27 -20.88 -37.31 -9.26
C LEU A 27 -20.16 -37.39 -7.89
N ILE A 28 -19.38 -38.45 -7.64
CA ILE A 28 -18.60 -38.60 -6.40
C ILE A 28 -17.42 -37.60 -6.40
N VAL A 29 -16.74 -37.38 -7.53
CA VAL A 29 -15.69 -36.36 -7.66
C VAL A 29 -16.26 -34.97 -7.48
N ALA A 30 -17.46 -34.67 -7.99
CA ALA A 30 -18.14 -33.39 -7.76
C ALA A 30 -18.57 -33.23 -6.29
N LEU A 31 -18.95 -34.28 -5.56
CA LEU A 31 -19.26 -34.23 -4.12
C LEU A 31 -18.01 -34.10 -3.24
N VAL A 32 -16.87 -34.67 -3.63
CA VAL A 32 -15.62 -34.56 -2.86
C VAL A 32 -14.87 -33.25 -3.14
N CYS A 33 -15.00 -32.67 -4.35
CA CYS A 33 -14.50 -31.34 -4.65
C CYS A 33 -15.46 -30.20 -4.26
N GLY A 34 -16.72 -30.52 -3.91
CA GLY A 34 -17.72 -29.55 -3.45
C GLY A 34 -17.62 -29.20 -1.96
N GLY A 35 -16.63 -29.73 -1.26
CA GLY A 35 -16.39 -29.45 0.16
C GLY A 35 -15.29 -28.40 0.44
N CYS A 36 -14.73 -27.74 -0.57
CA CYS A 36 -14.07 -26.46 -0.35
C CYS A 36 -15.15 -25.39 -0.27
N ASP A 37 -15.52 -25.04 0.94
CA ASP A 37 -16.31 -23.87 1.24
C ASP A 37 -15.60 -22.63 0.65
N LEU A 38 -15.94 -22.31 -0.61
CA LEU A 38 -15.57 -21.04 -1.28
C LEU A 38 -16.38 -19.86 -0.70
N THR A 39 -17.12 -20.06 0.38
CA THR A 39 -17.97 -19.06 1.02
C THR A 39 -17.45 -18.57 2.36
N ALA A 40 -16.22 -18.90 2.74
CA ALA A 40 -15.49 -18.05 3.68
C ALA A 40 -14.86 -16.88 2.93
N LEU A 41 -15.64 -16.16 2.12
CA LEU A 41 -15.41 -14.73 1.90
C LEU A 41 -15.53 -14.13 3.29
N ASP A 42 -14.38 -13.65 3.79
CA ASP A 42 -14.19 -13.01 5.06
C ASP A 42 -15.38 -12.05 5.27
N SER A 43 -16.34 -12.42 6.12
CA SER A 43 -17.56 -11.63 6.39
C SER A 43 -17.21 -10.27 7.00
N ASP A 44 -15.94 -10.06 7.35
CA ASP A 44 -15.38 -8.86 7.92
C ASP A 44 -14.63 -7.99 6.88
N ALA A 45 -14.67 -8.38 5.58
CA ALA A 45 -14.06 -7.55 4.55
C ALA A 45 -14.76 -6.20 4.46
N LYS A 46 -14.02 -5.13 4.67
CA LYS A 46 -14.53 -3.76 4.57
C LYS A 46 -14.89 -3.47 3.11
N ALA A 47 -16.08 -2.97 2.87
CA ALA A 47 -16.50 -2.56 1.52
C ALA A 47 -15.50 -1.56 0.91
N LEU A 48 -15.44 -1.53 -0.42
CA LEU A 48 -14.70 -0.50 -1.16
C LEU A 48 -15.16 0.90 -0.72
N PRO A 49 -14.37 1.95 -0.98
CA PRO A 49 -14.82 3.33 -0.82
C PRO A 49 -16.17 3.54 -1.51
N ALA A 50 -17.02 4.44 -0.98
CA ALA A 50 -18.27 4.81 -1.64
C ALA A 50 -17.99 5.46 -3.00
N GLU A 51 -18.95 5.36 -3.93
CA GLU A 51 -18.82 5.95 -5.27
C GLU A 51 -18.40 7.43 -5.20
N GLY A 52 -17.42 7.81 -6.01
CA GLY A 52 -16.85 9.16 -6.04
C GLY A 52 -15.99 9.49 -4.83
N THR A 53 -15.56 8.50 -4.03
CA THR A 53 -14.69 8.72 -2.88
C THR A 53 -13.40 7.92 -2.96
N ALA A 54 -12.36 8.41 -2.30
CA ALA A 54 -11.10 7.70 -2.11
C ALA A 54 -10.84 7.46 -0.63
N ARG A 55 -10.13 6.38 -0.32
CA ARG A 55 -9.73 6.01 1.04
C ARG A 55 -8.21 5.98 1.14
N VAL A 56 -7.65 6.72 2.09
CA VAL A 56 -6.24 6.68 2.45
C VAL A 56 -6.14 6.09 3.86
N THR A 57 -5.57 4.91 4.00
CA THR A 57 -5.41 4.23 5.29
C THR A 57 -3.93 4.17 5.64
N TYR A 58 -3.54 4.88 6.68
CA TYR A 58 -2.22 4.79 7.30
C TYR A 58 -2.28 3.59 8.25
N LEU A 59 -1.67 2.50 7.82
CA LEU A 59 -1.72 1.22 8.54
C LEU A 59 -0.82 1.26 9.78
N ASP A 60 -1.30 0.77 10.91
CA ASP A 60 -0.47 0.54 12.09
C ASP A 60 0.49 -0.62 11.79
N ALA A 61 1.70 -0.25 11.38
CA ALA A 61 2.81 -1.13 11.04
C ALA A 61 3.88 -1.13 12.13
N ALA A 62 3.55 -0.74 13.37
CA ALA A 62 4.46 -0.45 14.46
C ALA A 62 5.43 0.71 14.11
N GLN A 63 6.75 0.61 14.40
CA GLN A 63 7.72 1.64 14.06
C GLN A 63 8.13 1.49 12.57
N ALA A 64 7.19 1.78 11.67
CA ALA A 64 7.35 1.61 10.23
C ALA A 64 6.28 2.35 9.44
N ASP A 65 6.45 2.48 8.14
CA ASP A 65 5.49 3.10 7.23
C ASP A 65 4.82 2.07 6.30
N ALA A 66 3.50 2.15 6.23
CA ALA A 66 2.70 1.51 5.20
C ALA A 66 1.41 2.33 5.02
N THR A 67 1.20 2.89 3.83
CA THR A 67 -0.01 3.67 3.53
C THR A 67 -0.72 3.07 2.32
N LEU A 68 -1.94 2.61 2.53
CA LEU A 68 -2.81 2.06 1.49
C LEU A 68 -3.78 3.14 1.01
N ILE A 69 -3.83 3.34 -0.31
CA ILE A 69 -4.74 4.28 -0.97
C ILE A 69 -5.62 3.47 -1.91
N GLN A 70 -6.94 3.64 -1.80
CA GLN A 70 -7.93 2.90 -2.59
C GLN A 70 -8.90 3.86 -3.26
N SER A 71 -9.20 3.63 -4.55
CA SER A 71 -10.32 4.26 -5.23
C SER A 71 -11.61 3.46 -5.01
N ASP A 72 -12.75 4.08 -5.34
CA ASP A 72 -14.07 3.44 -5.29
C ASP A 72 -14.22 2.27 -6.29
N LYS A 73 -13.39 2.21 -7.32
CA LYS A 73 -13.36 1.12 -8.31
C LYS A 73 -12.45 -0.05 -7.93
N GLY A 74 -11.87 -0.01 -6.73
CA GLY A 74 -11.04 -1.10 -6.20
C GLY A 74 -9.59 -1.08 -6.68
N HIS A 75 -9.13 0.02 -7.28
CA HIS A 75 -7.72 0.24 -7.53
C HIS A 75 -6.98 0.54 -6.23
N ALA A 76 -5.73 0.09 -6.12
CA ALA A 76 -4.93 0.25 -4.92
C ALA A 76 -3.52 0.74 -5.22
N VAL A 77 -3.07 1.76 -4.47
CA VAL A 77 -1.68 2.19 -4.38
C VAL A 77 -1.19 1.92 -2.97
N LEU A 78 -0.04 1.26 -2.85
CA LEU A 78 0.62 1.06 -1.56
C LEU A 78 1.92 1.86 -1.52
N ILE A 79 2.06 2.74 -0.54
CA ILE A 79 3.29 3.47 -0.26
C ILE A 79 3.95 2.81 0.95
N ASP A 80 5.12 2.22 0.73
CA ASP A 80 5.90 1.43 1.68
C ASP A 80 5.19 0.17 2.22
N THR A 81 5.95 -0.69 2.87
CA THR A 81 5.52 -2.05 3.21
C THR A 81 5.83 -2.44 4.65
N GLY A 82 6.31 -1.48 5.44
CA GLY A 82 6.70 -1.72 6.82
C GLY A 82 7.88 -2.67 6.99
N LEU A 83 8.07 -3.11 8.22
CA LEU A 83 9.06 -4.10 8.61
C LEU A 83 8.66 -5.51 8.14
N LYS A 84 9.65 -6.35 7.87
CA LYS A 84 9.46 -7.73 7.46
C LYS A 84 8.62 -8.54 8.47
N GLU A 85 8.87 -8.38 9.75
CA GLU A 85 8.19 -9.09 10.84
C GLU A 85 6.70 -8.76 10.93
N ASN A 86 6.27 -7.62 10.43
CA ASN A 86 4.87 -7.18 10.44
C ASN A 86 4.15 -7.41 9.10
N ALA A 87 4.85 -7.89 8.08
CA ALA A 87 4.34 -7.97 6.71
C ALA A 87 3.12 -8.89 6.56
N ASP A 88 3.08 -10.03 7.24
CA ASP A 88 1.93 -10.96 7.21
C ASP A 88 0.67 -10.31 7.84
N ALA A 89 0.85 -9.53 8.91
CA ALA A 89 -0.23 -8.77 9.53
C ALA A 89 -0.75 -7.68 8.57
N LEU A 90 0.16 -6.97 7.86
CA LEU A 90 -0.22 -5.99 6.84
C LEU A 90 -0.98 -6.65 5.67
N VAL A 91 -0.52 -7.79 5.16
CA VAL A 91 -1.24 -8.58 4.15
C VAL A 91 -2.66 -8.90 4.61
N SER A 92 -2.81 -9.36 5.85
CA SER A 92 -4.11 -9.68 6.43
C SER A 92 -5.01 -8.43 6.56
N LYS A 93 -4.46 -7.29 6.99
CA LYS A 93 -5.18 -6.00 7.04
C LYS A 93 -5.63 -5.56 5.65
N MET A 94 -4.75 -5.61 4.66
CA MET A 94 -5.06 -5.22 3.28
C MET A 94 -6.15 -6.09 2.67
N ARG A 95 -6.12 -7.42 2.91
CA ARG A 95 -7.19 -8.32 2.48
C ARG A 95 -8.54 -7.97 3.10
N ARG A 96 -8.58 -7.69 4.41
CA ARG A 96 -9.81 -7.20 5.07
C ARG A 96 -10.30 -5.85 4.53
N LEU A 97 -9.39 -5.01 4.01
CA LEU A 97 -9.74 -3.78 3.32
C LEU A 97 -10.15 -3.99 1.86
N GLY A 98 -10.26 -5.25 1.40
CA GLY A 98 -10.73 -5.62 0.06
C GLY A 98 -9.67 -5.54 -1.03
N VAL A 99 -8.37 -5.44 -0.68
CA VAL A 99 -7.29 -5.42 -1.68
C VAL A 99 -7.14 -6.81 -2.28
N THR A 100 -7.22 -6.89 -3.60
CA THR A 100 -7.00 -8.11 -4.39
C THR A 100 -5.75 -8.01 -5.27
N LYS A 101 -5.33 -6.79 -5.63
CA LYS A 101 -4.13 -6.46 -6.39
C LYS A 101 -3.62 -5.08 -5.98
N ILE A 102 -2.39 -4.77 -6.34
CA ILE A 102 -1.76 -3.46 -6.15
C ILE A 102 -1.41 -2.92 -7.53
N ASP A 103 -2.08 -1.83 -7.94
CA ASP A 103 -1.81 -1.20 -9.23
C ASP A 103 -0.44 -0.52 -9.22
N VAL A 104 -0.08 0.12 -8.11
CA VAL A 104 1.23 0.75 -7.92
C VAL A 104 1.75 0.51 -6.50
N LEU A 105 2.95 -0.05 -6.40
CA LEU A 105 3.73 -0.11 -5.17
C LEU A 105 4.84 0.95 -5.22
N VAL A 106 4.91 1.80 -4.21
CA VAL A 106 5.98 2.80 -4.08
C VAL A 106 6.89 2.41 -2.92
N LEU A 107 8.15 2.13 -3.21
CA LEU A 107 9.20 1.85 -2.24
C LEU A 107 10.03 3.13 -2.10
N THR A 108 9.67 3.95 -1.09
CA THR A 108 10.13 5.34 -1.00
C THR A 108 11.63 5.48 -0.80
N HIS A 109 12.23 4.64 0.04
CA HIS A 109 13.68 4.58 0.22
C HIS A 109 14.11 3.24 0.85
N GLY A 110 15.42 3.00 0.89
CA GLY A 110 16.00 1.69 1.19
C GLY A 110 16.16 1.34 2.67
N HIS A 111 15.34 1.84 3.60
CA HIS A 111 15.34 1.39 4.99
C HIS A 111 14.37 0.23 5.21
N ALA A 112 14.64 -0.57 6.25
CA ALA A 112 13.89 -1.80 6.51
C ALA A 112 12.44 -1.53 6.97
N ASP A 113 12.21 -0.46 7.69
CA ASP A 113 10.91 -0.01 8.17
C ASP A 113 10.00 0.57 7.07
N HIS A 114 10.53 0.71 5.85
CA HIS A 114 9.78 1.11 4.64
C HIS A 114 9.63 -0.02 3.64
N MET A 115 10.70 -0.76 3.32
CA MET A 115 10.64 -1.80 2.30
C MET A 115 10.89 -3.22 2.80
N GLY A 116 10.98 -3.41 4.12
CA GLY A 116 11.28 -4.73 4.71
C GLY A 116 10.23 -5.78 4.41
N GLY A 117 8.96 -5.40 4.32
CA GLY A 117 7.82 -6.28 3.98
C GLY A 117 7.61 -6.51 2.49
N ALA A 118 8.36 -5.84 1.60
CA ALA A 118 8.08 -5.80 0.16
C ALA A 118 7.98 -7.19 -0.48
N ILE A 119 8.84 -8.13 -0.12
CA ILE A 119 8.81 -9.50 -0.65
C ILE A 119 7.48 -10.18 -0.30
N THR A 120 7.07 -10.14 0.96
CA THR A 120 5.82 -10.76 1.42
C THR A 120 4.60 -10.12 0.73
N ILE A 121 4.61 -8.80 0.55
CA ILE A 121 3.54 -8.09 -0.18
C ILE A 121 3.48 -8.52 -1.64
N MET A 122 4.61 -8.56 -2.35
CA MET A 122 4.67 -8.98 -3.77
C MET A 122 4.32 -10.46 -3.98
N GLU A 123 4.55 -11.31 -2.98
CA GLU A 123 4.14 -12.73 -3.03
C GLU A 123 2.66 -12.92 -2.68
N ALA A 124 2.08 -12.01 -1.90
CA ALA A 124 0.67 -12.08 -1.45
C ALA A 124 -0.33 -11.45 -2.43
N PHE A 125 0.11 -10.46 -3.22
CA PHE A 125 -0.72 -9.71 -4.17
C PHE A 125 -0.04 -9.57 -5.52
N PRO A 126 -0.79 -9.66 -6.65
CA PRO A 126 -0.32 -9.17 -7.93
C PRO A 126 0.04 -7.68 -7.84
N VAL A 127 1.24 -7.31 -8.26
CA VAL A 127 1.71 -5.92 -8.32
C VAL A 127 1.94 -5.56 -9.79
N GLU A 128 1.27 -4.50 -10.30
CA GLU A 128 1.36 -4.14 -11.71
C GLU A 128 2.57 -3.27 -12.03
N LYS A 129 2.96 -2.37 -11.10
CA LYS A 129 4.11 -1.48 -11.26
C LYS A 129 4.74 -1.14 -9.92
N ILE A 130 6.06 -0.94 -9.94
CA ILE A 130 6.82 -0.46 -8.79
C ILE A 130 7.52 0.86 -9.15
N TYR A 131 7.39 1.85 -8.27
CA TYR A 131 8.31 2.98 -8.19
C TYR A 131 9.28 2.75 -7.04
N ILE A 132 10.58 2.89 -7.31
CA ILE A 132 11.64 2.65 -6.32
C ILE A 132 12.59 3.84 -6.25
N SER A 133 13.08 4.13 -5.04
CA SER A 133 14.08 5.18 -4.80
C SER A 133 15.32 5.00 -5.69
N PRO A 134 15.91 6.11 -6.15
CA PRO A 134 17.13 6.08 -6.96
C PRO A 134 18.35 5.52 -6.21
N GLN A 135 18.36 5.58 -4.88
CA GLN A 135 19.50 5.19 -4.08
C GLN A 135 19.48 3.71 -3.67
N ALA A 136 20.40 2.94 -4.23
CA ALA A 136 20.61 1.55 -3.86
C ALA A 136 21.19 1.39 -2.43
N ARG A 137 20.96 0.21 -1.84
CA ARG A 137 21.49 -0.18 -0.53
C ARG A 137 22.23 -1.50 -0.61
N SER A 138 23.29 -1.64 0.17
CA SER A 138 24.04 -2.90 0.29
C SER A 138 23.37 -3.92 1.22
N ALA A 139 22.26 -3.56 1.89
CA ALA A 139 21.57 -4.43 2.83
C ALA A 139 20.99 -5.68 2.14
N ASN A 140 21.08 -6.82 2.81
CA ASN A 140 20.66 -8.11 2.23
C ASN A 140 19.16 -8.14 1.87
N PHE A 141 18.31 -7.53 2.69
CA PHE A 141 16.87 -7.46 2.39
C PHE A 141 16.61 -6.65 1.10
N TYR A 142 17.32 -5.53 0.90
CA TYR A 142 17.21 -4.69 -0.30
C TYR A 142 17.57 -5.50 -1.56
N ARG A 143 18.72 -6.18 -1.56
CA ARG A 143 19.14 -7.04 -2.67
C ARG A 143 18.11 -8.13 -2.97
N LYS A 144 17.60 -8.82 -1.93
CA LYS A 144 16.55 -9.85 -2.09
C LYS A 144 15.25 -9.28 -2.64
N THR A 145 14.88 -8.06 -2.27
CA THR A 145 13.72 -7.37 -2.84
C THR A 145 13.89 -7.16 -4.33
N LEU A 146 15.06 -6.67 -4.79
CA LEU A 146 15.34 -6.51 -6.22
C LEU A 146 15.34 -7.85 -6.97
N GLU A 147 15.92 -8.91 -6.40
CA GLU A 147 15.87 -10.27 -6.95
C GLU A 147 14.44 -10.78 -7.09
N THR A 148 13.56 -10.46 -6.13
CA THR A 148 12.15 -10.85 -6.19
C THR A 148 11.39 -10.06 -7.26
N ILE A 149 11.63 -8.77 -7.38
CA ILE A 149 11.07 -7.91 -8.44
C ILE A 149 11.43 -8.48 -9.82
N ASP A 150 12.70 -8.81 -10.04
CA ASP A 150 13.18 -9.40 -11.31
C ASP A 150 12.54 -10.78 -11.57
N LYS A 151 12.50 -11.65 -10.56
CA LYS A 151 11.87 -12.98 -10.64
C LYS A 151 10.40 -12.90 -11.03
N LEU A 152 9.66 -11.95 -10.44
CA LEU A 152 8.24 -11.72 -10.71
C LEU A 152 8.00 -10.89 -11.96
N LYS A 153 9.06 -10.33 -12.56
CA LYS A 153 9.02 -9.47 -13.76
C LYS A 153 8.12 -8.27 -13.62
N ILE A 154 8.12 -7.65 -12.43
CA ILE A 154 7.28 -6.49 -12.15
C ILE A 154 7.94 -5.26 -12.81
N PRO A 155 7.22 -4.52 -13.67
CA PRO A 155 7.71 -3.27 -14.25
C PRO A 155 8.12 -2.29 -13.14
N THR A 156 9.37 -1.81 -13.20
CA THR A 156 9.94 -0.95 -12.16
C THR A 156 10.55 0.30 -12.76
N GLU A 157 10.34 1.42 -12.10
CA GLU A 157 10.82 2.74 -12.54
C GLU A 157 11.39 3.54 -11.37
N ILE A 158 12.46 4.29 -11.62
CA ILE A 158 12.95 5.34 -10.74
C ILE A 158 12.26 6.64 -11.17
N PRO A 159 11.33 7.17 -10.38
CA PRO A 159 10.58 8.36 -10.77
C PRO A 159 11.46 9.62 -10.69
N LYS A 160 11.11 10.63 -11.49
CA LYS A 160 11.82 11.91 -11.52
C LYS A 160 10.98 13.01 -10.89
N PHE A 161 11.63 13.99 -10.26
CA PHE A 161 10.99 15.22 -9.83
C PHE A 161 10.11 15.83 -10.96
N GLY A 162 8.88 16.19 -10.63
CA GLY A 162 7.90 16.74 -11.57
C GLY A 162 7.18 15.69 -12.42
N SER A 163 7.62 14.41 -12.42
CA SER A 163 6.84 13.35 -13.07
C SER A 163 5.61 12.98 -12.24
N GLY A 164 4.71 12.18 -12.81
CA GLY A 164 3.53 11.72 -12.09
C GLY A 164 2.90 10.50 -12.73
N PHE A 165 1.91 9.97 -12.07
CA PHE A 165 1.07 8.89 -12.55
C PHE A 165 -0.37 9.05 -12.03
N THR A 166 -1.29 8.38 -12.69
CA THR A 166 -2.71 8.40 -12.31
C THR A 166 -3.17 6.97 -12.10
N VAL A 167 -3.93 6.75 -11.04
CA VAL A 167 -4.64 5.49 -10.78
C VAL A 167 -6.11 5.85 -10.58
N ASP A 168 -6.95 5.47 -11.55
CA ASP A 168 -8.34 5.92 -11.64
C ASP A 168 -8.45 7.46 -11.64
N ASP A 169 -9.10 8.06 -10.66
CA ASP A 169 -9.23 9.52 -10.49
C ASP A 169 -8.21 10.11 -9.49
N LEU A 170 -7.28 9.29 -8.99
CA LEU A 170 -6.21 9.68 -8.08
C LEU A 170 -4.98 10.11 -8.88
N ASN A 171 -4.59 11.39 -8.78
CA ASN A 171 -3.43 11.92 -9.48
C ASN A 171 -2.26 12.08 -8.53
N PHE A 172 -1.14 11.47 -8.86
CA PHE A 172 0.10 11.51 -8.09
C PHE A 172 1.16 12.33 -8.81
N THR A 173 1.79 13.24 -8.10
CA THR A 173 2.97 13.99 -8.57
C THR A 173 4.15 13.67 -7.69
N VAL A 174 5.28 13.34 -8.30
CA VAL A 174 6.57 13.13 -7.62
C VAL A 174 7.20 14.49 -7.38
N ILE A 175 7.34 14.89 -6.13
CA ILE A 175 7.89 16.18 -5.73
C ILE A 175 9.22 16.06 -4.96
N GLY A 176 9.73 14.85 -4.82
CA GLY A 176 11.05 14.48 -4.31
C GLY A 176 11.39 13.03 -4.65
N PRO A 177 12.69 12.65 -4.64
CA PRO A 177 13.79 13.55 -4.41
C PRO A 177 14.05 14.47 -5.63
N VAL A 178 14.49 15.72 -5.33
CA VAL A 178 14.83 16.69 -6.38
C VAL A 178 16.13 16.30 -7.07
N ASP A 179 17.11 15.89 -6.27
CA ASP A 179 18.39 15.36 -6.76
C ASP A 179 18.41 13.82 -6.59
N THR A 180 18.63 13.12 -7.70
CA THR A 180 18.71 11.65 -7.73
C THR A 180 20.15 11.13 -7.54
N ALA A 181 21.12 12.01 -7.36
CA ALA A 181 22.47 11.61 -6.99
C ALA A 181 22.49 10.95 -5.60
N GLU A 182 23.56 10.20 -5.32
CA GLU A 182 23.72 9.54 -4.03
C GLU A 182 23.70 10.57 -2.88
N GLN A 183 22.77 10.39 -1.95
CA GLN A 183 22.61 11.24 -0.79
C GLN A 183 23.48 10.72 0.36
N GLU A 184 24.10 11.61 1.15
CA GLU A 184 24.80 11.25 2.38
C GLU A 184 23.89 10.46 3.31
N LYS A 185 22.63 10.88 3.40
CA LYS A 185 21.60 10.18 4.17
C LYS A 185 20.54 9.62 3.23
N VAL A 186 20.31 8.32 3.32
CA VAL A 186 19.34 7.58 2.49
C VAL A 186 17.92 8.16 2.59
N ASN A 187 17.54 8.71 3.75
CA ASN A 187 16.25 9.38 3.95
C ASN A 187 16.01 10.49 2.91
N ASN A 188 17.06 11.22 2.50
CA ASN A 188 16.94 12.28 1.50
C ASN A 188 16.83 11.76 0.06
N SER A 189 16.84 10.44 -0.14
CA SER A 189 16.48 9.81 -1.41
C SER A 189 15.02 9.33 -1.44
N SER A 190 14.22 9.70 -0.44
CA SER A 190 12.81 9.33 -0.35
C SER A 190 12.03 9.83 -1.55
N ILE A 191 11.26 8.95 -2.18
CA ILE A 191 10.22 9.36 -3.13
C ILE A 191 9.16 10.11 -2.33
N VAL A 192 9.02 11.39 -2.60
CA VAL A 192 7.98 12.23 -1.99
C VAL A 192 6.85 12.41 -2.98
N LEU A 193 5.63 12.07 -2.55
CA LEU A 193 4.44 12.14 -3.38
C LEU A 193 3.46 13.17 -2.88
N ARG A 194 2.87 13.90 -3.81
CA ARG A 194 1.65 14.67 -3.60
C ARG A 194 0.53 14.00 -4.41
N MET A 195 -0.53 13.58 -3.74
CA MET A 195 -1.73 13.05 -4.37
C MET A 195 -2.84 14.09 -4.37
N THR A 196 -3.65 14.13 -5.43
CA THR A 196 -4.91 14.86 -5.47
C THR A 196 -6.06 13.94 -5.88
N HIS A 197 -7.20 14.15 -5.21
CA HIS A 197 -8.50 13.59 -5.55
C HIS A 197 -9.52 14.74 -5.56
N GLY A 198 -10.00 15.12 -6.74
CA GLY A 198 -10.74 16.36 -6.90
C GLY A 198 -9.97 17.59 -6.37
N ASN A 199 -10.55 18.30 -5.40
CA ASN A 199 -9.92 19.44 -4.73
C ASN A 199 -9.12 19.04 -3.47
N ASP A 200 -9.22 17.82 -3.01
CA ASP A 200 -8.51 17.34 -1.82
C ASP A 200 -7.07 16.97 -2.18
N ALA A 201 -6.13 17.27 -1.29
CA ALA A 201 -4.71 17.03 -1.51
C ALA A 201 -4.06 16.37 -0.30
N PHE A 202 -3.21 15.39 -0.56
CA PHE A 202 -2.45 14.61 0.42
C PHE A 202 -0.97 14.71 0.11
N LEU A 203 -0.15 14.82 1.16
CA LEU A 203 1.31 14.90 1.03
C LEU A 203 1.97 13.76 1.81
N PHE A 204 2.84 13.01 1.13
CA PHE A 204 3.55 11.84 1.65
C PHE A 204 5.07 12.05 1.50
N PRO A 205 5.73 12.69 2.48
CA PRO A 205 7.16 12.99 2.42
C PRO A 205 8.06 11.78 2.74
N ALA A 206 7.49 10.63 3.13
CA ALA A 206 8.25 9.51 3.67
C ALA A 206 9.23 9.98 4.76
N ASP A 207 10.53 9.70 4.63
CA ASP A 207 11.56 10.09 5.60
C ASP A 207 12.44 11.26 5.13
N ALA A 208 11.98 12.00 4.11
CA ALA A 208 12.68 13.21 3.66
C ALA A 208 13.03 14.11 4.86
N GLU A 209 14.32 14.40 5.02
CA GLU A 209 14.81 15.27 6.07
C GLU A 209 14.88 16.74 5.58
N LYS A 210 15.24 17.64 6.47
CA LYS A 210 15.30 19.09 6.19
C LYS A 210 16.09 19.44 4.91
N LYS A 211 17.12 18.65 4.53
CA LYS A 211 17.85 18.89 3.28
C LYS A 211 16.91 18.75 2.10
N GLU A 212 16.20 17.61 2.01
CA GLU A 212 15.28 17.35 0.90
C GLU A 212 14.07 18.29 0.92
N GLU A 213 13.57 18.64 2.13
CA GLU A 213 12.54 19.67 2.26
C GLU A 213 12.99 21.00 1.64
N ASN A 214 14.23 21.43 1.93
CA ASN A 214 14.80 22.65 1.35
C ASN A 214 14.98 22.54 -0.17
N ASP A 215 15.41 21.40 -0.67
CA ASP A 215 15.58 21.15 -2.10
C ASP A 215 14.22 21.22 -2.83
N MET A 216 13.17 20.58 -2.28
CA MET A 216 11.80 20.67 -2.80
C MET A 216 11.28 22.11 -2.81
N MET A 217 11.48 22.85 -1.71
CA MET A 217 11.09 24.27 -1.61
C MET A 217 11.85 25.13 -2.62
N GLY A 218 13.15 24.92 -2.74
CA GLY A 218 14.02 25.63 -3.70
C GLY A 218 13.68 25.33 -5.16
N ALA A 219 13.21 24.12 -5.45
CA ALA A 219 12.74 23.70 -6.78
C ALA A 219 11.31 24.17 -7.10
N GLY A 220 10.62 24.82 -6.16
CA GLY A 220 9.25 25.31 -6.34
C GLY A 220 8.20 24.21 -6.33
N ALA A 221 8.44 23.12 -5.60
CA ALA A 221 7.47 22.03 -5.45
C ALA A 221 6.15 22.54 -4.84
N THR A 222 5.02 22.03 -5.33
CA THR A 222 3.71 22.31 -4.74
C THR A 222 3.52 21.46 -3.49
N LEU A 223 3.62 22.09 -2.30
CA LEU A 223 3.52 21.42 -0.99
C LEU A 223 2.13 21.55 -0.36
N THR A 224 1.25 22.42 -0.90
CA THR A 224 -0.09 22.62 -0.33
C THR A 224 -0.90 21.35 -0.29
N CYS A 225 -1.48 21.03 0.88
CA CYS A 225 -2.28 19.84 1.09
C CYS A 225 -3.40 20.08 2.14
N ASP A 226 -4.30 19.12 2.30
CA ASP A 226 -5.29 19.06 3.39
C ASP A 226 -4.81 18.12 4.47
N VAL A 227 -4.12 17.05 4.07
CA VAL A 227 -3.62 15.98 4.92
C VAL A 227 -2.12 15.81 4.70
N LEU A 228 -1.36 15.88 5.76
CA LEU A 228 0.08 15.63 5.78
C LEU A 228 0.36 14.30 6.49
N LYS A 229 0.99 13.32 5.80
CA LYS A 229 1.76 12.29 6.48
C LYS A 229 3.01 12.96 7.03
N VAL A 230 3.17 12.99 8.33
CA VAL A 230 4.32 13.65 8.95
C VAL A 230 5.60 12.89 8.59
N GLY A 231 6.63 13.62 8.19
CA GLY A 231 7.89 13.01 7.76
C GLY A 231 8.61 12.28 8.87
N HIS A 232 9.26 11.16 8.53
CA HIS A 232 10.21 10.42 9.35
C HIS A 232 9.66 10.09 10.74
N HIS A 233 8.44 9.51 10.79
CA HIS A 233 7.75 9.10 12.02
C HIS A 233 7.59 10.22 13.08
N GLY A 234 7.61 11.46 12.64
CA GLY A 234 7.62 12.62 13.55
C GLY A 234 9.00 12.96 14.13
N SER A 235 10.08 12.54 13.46
CA SER A 235 11.44 12.92 13.83
C SER A 235 11.67 14.42 13.78
N LYS A 236 12.52 14.92 14.68
CA LYS A 236 12.99 16.33 14.69
C LYS A 236 13.84 16.73 13.48
N THR A 237 14.24 15.77 12.66
CA THR A 237 15.03 15.99 11.44
C THR A 237 14.19 16.38 10.23
N SER A 238 12.87 16.19 10.33
CA SER A 238 11.87 16.42 9.27
C SER A 238 10.75 17.33 9.74
N SER A 239 9.86 17.68 8.83
CA SER A 239 8.69 18.56 9.06
C SER A 239 9.09 19.92 9.67
N SER A 240 10.04 20.60 9.01
CA SER A 240 10.52 21.91 9.42
C SER A 240 9.40 22.96 9.36
N ASP A 241 9.52 24.04 10.16
CA ASP A 241 8.52 25.12 10.18
C ASP A 241 8.31 25.76 8.80
N ASP A 242 9.38 25.91 8.00
CA ASP A 242 9.31 26.47 6.65
C ASP A 242 8.52 25.53 5.72
N PHE A 243 8.79 24.21 5.80
CA PHE A 243 8.05 23.20 5.07
C PHE A 243 6.57 23.19 5.46
N LEU A 244 6.26 23.18 6.76
CA LEU A 244 4.89 23.20 7.27
C LEU A 244 4.14 24.48 6.87
N THR A 245 4.85 25.62 6.80
CA THR A 245 4.27 26.88 6.31
C THR A 245 3.80 26.75 4.85
N LEU A 246 4.58 26.07 4.01
CA LEU A 246 4.23 25.87 2.59
C LEU A 246 3.19 24.76 2.37
N CYS A 247 2.97 23.87 3.35
CA CYS A 247 1.80 22.97 3.34
C CYS A 247 0.47 23.77 3.35
N GLY A 248 0.52 25.00 3.84
CA GLY A 248 -0.56 25.97 3.76
C GLY A 248 -1.61 25.87 4.87
N SER A 249 -2.42 26.90 4.97
CA SER A 249 -3.43 27.05 6.05
C SER A 249 -4.57 26.02 5.98
N ARG A 250 -4.76 25.38 4.84
CA ARG A 250 -5.74 24.29 4.65
C ARG A 250 -5.27 22.94 5.20
N CYS A 251 -3.97 22.77 5.43
CA CYS A 251 -3.42 21.55 6.02
C CYS A 251 -3.77 21.47 7.51
N LYS A 252 -4.86 20.78 7.84
CA LYS A 252 -5.39 20.68 9.20
C LYS A 252 -5.25 19.29 9.81
N ILE A 253 -4.86 18.30 9.04
CA ILE A 253 -4.71 16.92 9.48
C ILE A 253 -3.26 16.50 9.30
N ALA A 254 -2.64 16.05 10.39
CA ALA A 254 -1.30 15.49 10.41
C ALA A 254 -1.37 14.05 10.92
N VAL A 255 -0.87 13.11 10.13
CA VAL A 255 -0.83 11.68 10.49
C VAL A 255 0.60 11.24 10.71
N ILE A 256 0.87 10.63 11.85
CA ILE A 256 2.19 10.09 12.22
C ILE A 256 2.09 8.56 12.28
N SER A 257 2.77 7.86 11.37
CA SER A 257 3.03 6.43 11.52
C SER A 257 4.19 6.25 12.49
N VAL A 258 3.95 5.63 13.62
CA VAL A 258 4.95 5.50 14.69
C VAL A 258 4.58 4.33 15.60
N GLY A 259 5.58 3.60 16.07
CA GLY A 259 5.39 2.48 16.99
C GLY A 259 5.29 2.93 18.44
N LYS A 260 4.47 2.20 19.21
CA LYS A 260 4.39 2.40 20.66
C LYS A 260 5.74 2.05 21.31
N ASP A 261 6.15 2.85 22.27
CA ASP A 261 7.36 2.65 23.08
C ASP A 261 8.64 2.44 22.22
N ASN A 262 8.72 3.14 21.07
CA ASN A 262 9.83 3.02 20.15
C ASN A 262 11.14 3.58 20.73
N GLU A 263 12.28 2.99 20.37
CA GLU A 263 13.60 3.35 20.86
C GLU A 263 14.11 4.72 20.37
N TYR A 264 13.49 5.29 19.32
CA TYR A 264 13.88 6.58 18.74
C TYR A 264 13.30 7.78 19.49
N GLY A 265 12.36 7.55 20.42
CA GLY A 265 11.64 8.61 21.12
C GLY A 265 10.73 9.43 20.20
N ALA A 266 10.34 8.86 19.06
CA ALA A 266 9.41 9.48 18.11
C ALA A 266 7.95 9.31 18.58
N PRO A 267 7.07 10.26 18.25
CA PRO A 267 7.35 11.55 17.64
C PRO A 267 8.03 12.50 18.64
N HIS A 268 9.01 13.27 18.15
CA HIS A 268 9.72 14.19 19.03
C HIS A 268 8.86 15.42 19.40
N ASP A 269 9.04 15.91 20.62
CA ASP A 269 8.35 17.11 21.12
C ASP A 269 8.48 18.32 20.19
N LYS A 270 9.66 18.50 19.56
CA LYS A 270 9.89 19.60 18.62
C LYS A 270 8.91 19.54 17.45
N THR A 271 8.70 18.36 16.89
CA THR A 271 7.77 18.14 15.77
C THR A 271 6.32 18.33 16.21
N LEU A 272 5.92 17.75 17.35
CA LEU A 272 4.57 17.95 17.89
C LEU A 272 4.27 19.43 18.16
N LYS A 273 5.22 20.18 18.73
CA LYS A 273 5.08 21.62 18.93
C LYS A 273 4.96 22.40 17.63
N ALA A 274 5.70 21.99 16.58
CA ALA A 274 5.59 22.60 15.26
C ALA A 274 4.20 22.37 14.65
N LEU A 275 3.71 21.14 14.64
CA LEU A 275 2.37 20.80 14.14
C LEU A 275 1.26 21.57 14.89
N ASN A 276 1.38 21.71 16.22
CA ASN A 276 0.46 22.49 17.02
C ASN A 276 0.48 24.00 16.68
N ARG A 277 1.67 24.60 16.43
CA ARG A 277 1.76 26.01 15.97
C ARG A 277 1.04 26.22 14.65
N HIS A 278 1.07 25.21 13.75
CA HIS A 278 0.36 25.22 12.47
C HIS A 278 -1.12 24.82 12.61
N GLN A 279 -1.62 24.63 13.84
CA GLN A 279 -3.02 24.29 14.15
C GLN A 279 -3.48 22.99 13.47
N MET A 280 -2.60 22.01 13.36
CA MET A 280 -2.93 20.70 12.80
C MET A 280 -3.47 19.76 13.90
N THR A 281 -4.53 19.05 13.60
CA THR A 281 -4.99 17.92 14.40
C THR A 281 -4.08 16.72 14.12
N VAL A 282 -3.44 16.20 15.15
CA VAL A 282 -2.48 15.10 15.05
C VAL A 282 -3.15 13.78 15.37
N TYR A 283 -3.03 12.82 14.44
CA TYR A 283 -3.38 11.41 14.63
C TYR A 283 -2.11 10.58 14.61
N ARG A 284 -2.00 9.56 15.48
CA ARG A 284 -0.80 8.72 15.62
C ARG A 284 -1.19 7.25 15.62
N THR A 285 -0.49 6.41 14.85
CA THR A 285 -0.81 4.98 14.76
C THR A 285 -0.61 4.23 16.08
N ASP A 286 0.35 4.62 16.91
CA ASP A 286 0.58 4.05 18.24
C ASP A 286 -0.56 4.29 19.24
N GLN A 287 -1.39 5.30 18.99
CA GLN A 287 -2.53 5.68 19.84
C GLN A 287 -3.87 5.32 19.20
N ASN A 288 -3.97 5.45 17.89
CA ASN A 288 -5.22 5.37 17.13
C ASN A 288 -5.39 4.07 16.34
N GLY A 289 -4.37 3.18 16.30
CA GLY A 289 -4.36 2.04 15.40
C GLY A 289 -4.31 2.48 13.93
N ASP A 290 -4.98 1.79 13.05
CA ASP A 290 -5.13 2.23 11.66
C ASP A 290 -5.90 3.55 11.59
N ILE A 291 -5.37 4.52 10.84
CA ILE A 291 -5.98 5.83 10.63
C ILE A 291 -6.46 5.91 9.19
N THR A 292 -7.76 6.10 9.01
CA THR A 292 -8.37 6.17 7.68
C THR A 292 -8.87 7.59 7.41
N VAL A 293 -8.41 8.17 6.30
CA VAL A 293 -8.92 9.44 5.77
C VAL A 293 -9.70 9.14 4.50
N ASN A 294 -10.99 9.47 4.50
CA ASN A 294 -11.82 9.37 3.31
C ASN A 294 -11.90 10.76 2.65
N SER A 295 -11.65 10.82 1.35
CA SER A 295 -11.78 12.00 0.52
C SER A 295 -13.02 11.89 -0.34
N SER A 296 -13.81 12.95 -0.37
CA SER A 296 -14.94 13.10 -1.29
C SER A 296 -14.58 13.93 -2.54
N GLY A 297 -13.31 14.31 -2.68
CA GLY A 297 -12.87 15.27 -3.69
C GLY A 297 -13.24 16.72 -3.36
N ASN A 298 -13.92 16.95 -2.24
CA ASN A 298 -14.40 18.27 -1.79
C ASN A 298 -14.42 18.40 -0.26
N GLY A 299 -13.54 17.67 0.37
CA GLY A 299 -13.36 17.62 1.82
C GLY A 299 -13.07 16.21 2.30
N VAL A 300 -12.38 16.14 3.42
CA VAL A 300 -11.89 14.89 4.01
C VAL A 300 -12.50 14.63 5.37
N THR A 301 -12.68 13.35 5.70
CA THR A 301 -13.11 12.89 7.03
C THR A 301 -12.14 11.86 7.57
N VAL A 302 -11.91 11.85 8.88
CA VAL A 302 -10.98 10.92 9.54
C VAL A 302 -11.74 9.95 10.41
N THR A 303 -11.37 8.68 10.36
CA THR A 303 -11.80 7.62 11.28
C THR A 303 -10.58 6.85 11.78
N THR A 304 -10.62 6.34 12.98
CA THR A 304 -9.54 5.58 13.60
C THR A 304 -10.04 4.22 14.06
N GLU A 305 -9.12 3.27 14.19
CA GLU A 305 -9.42 1.91 14.68
C GLU A 305 -9.65 1.87 16.18
N LYS A 306 -8.97 2.77 16.94
CA LYS A 306 -9.03 2.90 18.40
C LYS A 306 -9.51 4.27 18.80
#